data_082b06b95de1c87081624a1a2bc7e0db
#
_entry.id   082b06b95de1c87081624a1a2bc7e0db
#
_cell.length_a   1.000
_cell.length_b   1.000
_cell.length_c   1.000
_cell.angle_alpha   90.00
_cell.angle_beta   90.00
_cell.angle_gamma   90.00
#
_symmetry.space_group_name_H-M   'P 1'
#
loop_
_entity.id
_entity.type
_entity.pdbx_description
1 polymer ?
#
loop_
_entity_poly.entity_id
_entity_poly.type
_entity_poly.pdbx_seq_one_letter_code
_entity_poly.pdbx_strand_id
1 'polypeptide(L)' 'MKEYEIVAKFCNACAGSSRPQTFFEEAELENTDGYVRMKHSKDFDRFSKEVLPNGQIIYRYDNGSVTYTYEFTEL' A
#
# COMPACT_ATOMS: atom_id res chain seq x y z
N MET A 1 -1.95 2.38 -19.70
CA MET A 1 -1.30 2.21 -18.39
C MET A 1 -0.71 3.53 -17.92
N LYS A 2 -0.67 3.70 -16.62
CA LYS A 2 -0.08 4.88 -16.01
C LYS A 2 1.12 4.49 -15.18
N GLU A 3 2.07 5.39 -15.08
CA GLU A 3 3.26 5.17 -14.29
C GLU A 3 3.06 5.73 -12.88
N TYR A 4 3.37 4.92 -11.87
CA TYR A 4 3.17 5.30 -10.47
C TYR A 4 4.46 5.14 -9.68
N GLU A 5 4.66 6.06 -8.75
CA GLU A 5 5.60 5.86 -7.66
C GLU A 5 4.84 5.20 -6.52
N ILE A 6 5.36 4.08 -6.03
CA ILE A 6 4.70 3.28 -5.02
C ILE A 6 5.56 3.29 -3.76
N VAL A 7 4.96 3.69 -2.64
CA VAL A 7 5.62 3.63 -1.34
C VAL A 7 4.88 2.59 -0.51
N ALA A 8 5.58 1.52 -0.15
CA ALA A 8 5.01 0.44 0.66
C ALA A 8 5.59 0.53 2.07
N LYS A 9 4.74 0.64 3.07
CA LYS A 9 5.13 0.74 4.46
C LYS A 9 4.56 -0.43 5.24
N PHE A 10 5.41 -1.14 5.96
CA PHE A 10 5.01 -2.26 6.79
C PHE A 10 5.45 -1.99 8.22
N CYS A 11 4.50 -1.97 9.13
CA CYS A 11 4.78 -1.73 10.55
C CYS A 11 4.31 -2.92 11.37
N ASN A 12 5.23 -3.53 12.12
CA ASN A 12 4.90 -4.65 12.98
C ASN A 12 4.50 -4.10 14.36
N ALA A 13 3.22 -4.18 14.68
CA ALA A 13 2.69 -3.62 15.91
C ALA A 13 3.04 -4.43 17.16
N CYS A 14 3.49 -5.68 16.99
CA CYS A 14 3.77 -6.56 18.13
C CYS A 14 5.13 -6.33 18.77
N ALA A 15 6.03 -5.70 18.07
CA ALA A 15 7.38 -5.44 18.59
C ALA A 15 7.43 -4.01 19.12
N GLY A 16 7.63 -3.85 20.42
CA GLY A 16 7.58 -2.53 21.06
C GLY A 16 8.58 -1.52 20.57
N SER A 17 9.60 -1.94 19.83
CA SER A 17 10.61 -1.04 19.28
C SER A 17 10.75 -1.19 17.78
N SER A 18 9.78 -1.79 17.12
CA SER A 18 9.88 -2.03 15.69
C SER A 18 9.79 -0.73 14.91
N ARG A 19 10.61 -0.63 13.89
CA ARG A 19 10.58 0.50 12.98
C ARG A 19 9.80 0.10 11.74
N PRO A 20 8.99 1.00 11.17
CA PRO A 20 8.32 0.71 9.90
C PRO A 20 9.35 0.43 8.83
N GLN A 21 9.11 -0.61 8.05
CA GLN A 21 9.90 -0.87 6.86
C GLN A 21 9.26 -0.12 5.71
N THR A 22 10.07 0.60 4.94
CA THR A 22 9.57 1.41 3.83
C THR A 22 10.29 0.98 2.56
N PHE A 23 9.53 0.69 1.53
CA PHE A 23 10.06 0.30 0.23
C PHE A 23 9.55 1.27 -0.83
N PHE A 24 10.40 1.59 -1.78
CA PHE A 24 10.07 2.48 -2.88
C PHE A 24 10.16 1.71 -4.18
N GLU A 25 9.18 1.87 -5.04
CA GLU A 25 9.14 1.20 -6.33
C GLU A 25 8.46 2.10 -7.35
N GLU A 26 8.86 2.01 -8.59
CA GLU A 26 8.15 2.66 -9.69
C GLU A 26 7.66 1.56 -10.62
N ALA A 27 6.42 1.64 -11.03
CA ALA A 27 5.83 0.66 -11.91
C ALA A 27 4.75 1.26 -12.78
N GLU A 28 4.61 0.70 -13.97
CA GLU A 28 3.53 1.04 -14.87
C GLU A 28 2.38 0.10 -14.60
N LEU A 29 1.22 0.64 -14.25
CA LEU A 29 0.07 -0.14 -13.81
C LEU A 29 -1.16 0.22 -14.61
N GLU A 30 -1.96 -0.79 -14.92
CA GLU A 30 -3.27 -0.57 -15.50
C GLU A 30 -4.23 0.00 -14.45
N ASN A 31 -4.16 -0.53 -13.23
CA ASN A 31 -4.89 0.03 -12.10
C ASN A 31 -4.16 -0.35 -10.80
N THR A 32 -4.35 0.48 -9.76
CA THR A 32 -3.67 0.27 -8.49
C THR A 32 -4.26 -0.89 -7.70
N ASP A 33 -5.57 -1.17 -7.86
CA ASP A 33 -6.21 -2.31 -7.20
C ASP A 33 -5.54 -3.62 -7.60
N GLY A 34 -5.20 -3.76 -8.87
CA GLY A 34 -4.55 -4.97 -9.36
C GLY A 34 -3.19 -5.22 -8.71
N TYR A 35 -2.45 -4.15 -8.46
CA TYR A 35 -1.16 -4.26 -7.78
C TYR A 35 -1.32 -4.78 -6.36
N VAL A 36 -2.22 -4.18 -5.59
CA VAL A 36 -2.45 -4.58 -4.19
C VAL A 36 -3.01 -6.00 -4.13
N ARG A 37 -3.92 -6.34 -5.03
CA ARG A 37 -4.49 -7.68 -5.10
C ARG A 37 -3.42 -8.73 -5.40
N MET A 38 -2.47 -8.41 -6.25
CA MET A 38 -1.38 -9.32 -6.56
C MET A 38 -0.50 -9.59 -5.33
N LYS A 39 -0.28 -8.56 -4.51
CA LYS A 39 0.54 -8.69 -3.30
C LYS A 39 -0.20 -9.37 -2.16
N HIS A 40 -1.51 -9.14 -2.05
CA HIS A 40 -2.33 -9.59 -0.92
C HIS A 40 -3.66 -10.18 -1.42
N SER A 41 -3.59 -11.24 -2.22
CA SER A 41 -4.79 -11.78 -2.86
C SER A 41 -5.85 -12.26 -1.87
N LYS A 42 -5.45 -12.74 -0.70
CA LYS A 42 -6.39 -13.24 0.31
C LYS A 42 -6.98 -12.12 1.17
N ASP A 43 -6.23 -11.04 1.34
CA ASP A 43 -6.61 -9.97 2.25
C ASP A 43 -7.03 -8.70 1.54
N PHE A 44 -7.07 -8.72 0.23
CA PHE A 44 -7.38 -7.51 -0.55
C PHE A 44 -8.69 -6.87 -0.13
N ASP A 45 -9.71 -7.68 0.14
CA ASP A 45 -11.02 -7.17 0.53
C ASP A 45 -11.03 -6.48 1.89
N ARG A 46 -9.98 -6.66 2.66
CA ARG A 46 -9.86 -6.05 3.98
C ARG A 46 -9.13 -4.72 3.95
N PHE A 47 -8.54 -4.38 2.82
CA PHE A 47 -7.86 -3.10 2.67
C PHE A 47 -8.89 -1.99 2.54
N SER A 48 -8.62 -0.87 3.22
CA SER A 48 -9.37 0.36 2.97
C SER A 48 -8.63 1.17 1.93
N LYS A 49 -9.39 1.84 1.07
CA LYS A 49 -8.85 2.65 -0.02
C LYS A 49 -9.27 4.09 0.19
N GLU A 50 -8.32 5.00 0.09
CA GLU A 50 -8.58 6.43 0.18
C GLU A 50 -7.97 7.11 -1.03
N VAL A 51 -8.74 7.98 -1.67
CA VAL A 51 -8.25 8.80 -2.79
C VAL A 51 -8.19 10.23 -2.30
N LEU A 52 -7.01 10.81 -2.31
CA LEU A 52 -6.79 12.17 -1.83
C LEU A 52 -7.11 13.19 -2.92
N PRO A 53 -7.41 14.45 -2.54
CA PRO A 53 -7.69 15.50 -3.52
C PRO A 53 -6.55 15.74 -4.52
N ASN A 54 -5.31 15.42 -4.15
CA ASN A 54 -4.16 15.58 -5.04
C ASN A 54 -3.98 14.40 -5.99
N GLY A 55 -4.89 13.41 -5.97
CA GLY A 55 -4.83 12.25 -6.84
C GLY A 55 -4.07 11.06 -6.27
N GLN A 56 -3.47 11.22 -5.10
CA GLN A 56 -2.76 10.12 -4.45
C GLN A 56 -3.76 9.08 -3.95
N ILE A 57 -3.43 7.80 -4.09
CA ILE A 57 -4.29 6.70 -3.67
C ILE A 57 -3.57 5.93 -2.58
N ILE A 58 -4.25 5.72 -1.46
CA ILE A 58 -3.67 5.05 -0.29
C ILE A 58 -4.51 3.83 0.05
N TYR A 59 -3.83 2.68 0.19
CA TYR A 59 -4.46 1.45 0.67
C TYR A 59 -3.88 1.12 2.04
N ARG A 60 -4.73 0.77 2.97
CA ARG A 60 -4.29 0.46 4.34
C ARG A 60 -5.02 -0.76 4.87
N TYR A 61 -4.26 -1.65 5.51
CA TYR A 61 -4.81 -2.83 6.16
C TYR A 61 -4.02 -3.12 7.42
N ASP A 62 -4.74 -3.26 8.53
CA ASP A 62 -4.16 -3.61 9.83
C ASP A 62 -4.78 -4.91 10.29
N ASN A 63 -3.97 -5.96 10.43
CA ASN A 63 -4.46 -7.27 10.86
C ASN A 63 -4.23 -7.52 12.36
N GLY A 64 -3.86 -6.48 13.11
CA GLY A 64 -3.57 -6.60 14.53
C GLY A 64 -2.11 -6.88 14.84
N SER A 65 -1.39 -7.48 13.92
CA SER A 65 0.04 -7.79 14.08
C SER A 65 0.90 -6.92 13.18
N VAL A 66 0.45 -6.68 11.96
CA VAL A 66 1.18 -5.87 10.98
C VAL A 66 0.21 -4.91 10.32
N THR A 67 0.67 -3.68 10.13
CA THR A 67 -0.06 -2.67 9.36
C THR A 67 0.62 -2.52 8.01
N TYR A 68 -0.14 -2.70 6.95
CA TYR A 68 0.32 -2.53 5.58
C TYR A 68 -0.24 -1.23 5.02
N THR A 69 0.62 -0.42 4.42
CA THR A 69 0.19 0.82 3.77
C THR A 69 0.87 0.91 2.41
N TYR A 70 0.07 1.13 1.37
CA TYR A 70 0.57 1.35 0.02
C TYR A 70 0.10 2.71 -0.44
N GLU A 71 1.05 3.55 -0.85
CA GLU A 71 0.76 4.90 -1.35
C GLU A 71 1.16 4.96 -2.82
N PHE A 72 0.22 5.33 -3.67
CA PHE A 72 0.44 5.42 -5.10
C PHE A 72 0.36 6.88 -5.53
N THR A 73 1.41 7.34 -6.17
CA THR A 73 1.45 8.68 -6.73
C THR A 73 1.68 8.57 -8.24
N GLU A 74 0.77 9.13 -9.02
CA GLU A 74 0.91 9.11 -10.48
C GLU A 74 2.03 10.03 -10.91
N LEU A 75 2.91 9.52 -11.75
CA LEU A 75 4.05 10.28 -12.27
C LEU A 75 3.73 11.02 -13.56
#